data_4761d7756dd70a3e9f019134ad48aeea
#
_entry.id   4761d7756dd70a3e9f019134ad48aeea
#
_cell.length_a   1.000
_cell.length_b   1.000
_cell.length_c   1.000
_cell.angle_alpha   90.00
_cell.angle_beta   90.00
_cell.angle_gamma   90.00
#
_symmetry.space_group_name_H-M   'P 1'
#
loop_
_entity.id
_entity.type
_entity.pdbx_description
1 polymer ?
#
loop_
_entity_poly.entity_id
_entity_poly.type
_entity_poly.pdbx_seq_one_letter_code
_entity_poly.pdbx_strand_id
1 'polypeptide(L)'
;NKTGSVDFKQSLKNGKATYDPSLQIKTGRWYYLGSMTVLGLLWYLGMALVMILIIQYLFSASMKKAADTFFNSTLKSLGLGFLYFIAVPVAAIVAMVTMIGLPVGLLLLFGYIILILIAISITSVVVANWFNNRNNYHWNYWRIAFAAFGIFIVLRLTMMIPFVGWLILILMVCIAFGAILLGINWKRKQKIIATA
;
A
#
# COMPACT_ATOMS: atom_id res chain seq x y z
N ASN A 1 3.71 -43.80 8.06
CA ASN A 1 4.94 -43.19 7.59
C ASN A 1 5.21 -43.58 6.14
N LYS A 2 4.65 -42.82 5.20
CA LYS A 2 4.97 -42.95 3.76
C LYS A 2 6.19 -42.09 3.49
N THR A 3 7.33 -42.53 3.90
CA THR A 3 8.61 -42.10 3.32
C THR A 3 8.69 -42.69 1.94
N GLY A 4 9.05 -41.87 0.95
CA GLY A 4 9.19 -42.31 -0.42
C GLY A 4 9.99 -43.61 -0.51
N SER A 5 9.65 -44.43 -1.49
CA SER A 5 10.23 -45.73 -1.74
C SER A 5 11.76 -45.64 -1.98
N VAL A 6 12.48 -45.57 -0.88
CA VAL A 6 13.92 -45.81 -0.91
C VAL A 6 14.06 -47.33 -0.92
N ASP A 7 14.59 -47.86 -2.04
CA ASP A 7 14.83 -49.30 -2.17
C ASP A 7 15.96 -49.69 -1.23
N PHE A 8 15.61 -50.10 -0.02
CA PHE A 8 16.55 -50.49 1.04
C PHE A 8 17.42 -51.71 0.64
N LYS A 9 17.06 -52.44 -0.41
CA LYS A 9 17.84 -53.60 -0.86
C LYS A 9 19.17 -53.18 -1.50
N GLN A 10 19.25 -52.04 -2.14
CA GLN A 10 20.51 -51.56 -2.77
C GLN A 10 21.45 -50.82 -1.79
N SER A 11 20.94 -50.35 -0.66
CA SER A 11 21.73 -49.63 0.36
C SER A 11 22.31 -50.52 1.46
N LEU A 12 22.01 -51.83 1.46
CA LEU A 12 22.55 -52.77 2.41
C LEU A 12 23.96 -53.23 1.96
N LYS A 13 24.98 -52.39 2.18
CA LYS A 13 26.39 -52.85 2.19
C LYS A 13 26.64 -53.56 3.51
N ASN A 14 26.85 -54.86 3.53
CA ASN A 14 27.14 -55.72 4.67
C ASN A 14 25.97 -56.18 5.55
N GLY A 15 24.74 -56.25 5.06
CA GLY A 15 23.63 -56.89 5.76
C GLY A 15 23.16 -56.30 7.10
N LYS A 16 23.65 -55.15 7.48
CA LYS A 16 23.21 -54.42 8.68
C LYS A 16 22.59 -53.08 8.30
N ALA A 17 21.29 -52.91 8.55
CA ALA A 17 20.64 -51.62 8.45
C ALA A 17 20.95 -50.79 9.71
N THR A 18 21.73 -49.76 9.58
CA THR A 18 21.97 -48.81 10.66
C THR A 18 21.02 -47.61 10.46
N TYR A 19 20.19 -47.36 11.45
CA TYR A 19 19.32 -46.20 11.46
C TYR A 19 20.18 -44.93 11.66
N ASP A 20 20.25 -44.09 10.65
CA ASP A 20 20.92 -42.78 10.72
C ASP A 20 19.87 -41.68 10.96
N PRO A 21 19.80 -41.09 12.17
CA PRO A 21 18.84 -40.02 12.48
C PRO A 21 19.08 -38.73 11.69
N SER A 22 20.26 -38.57 11.05
CA SER A 22 20.55 -37.40 10.20
C SER A 22 19.76 -37.40 8.90
N LEU A 23 19.29 -38.57 8.45
CA LEU A 23 18.48 -38.75 7.24
C LEU A 23 16.98 -38.45 7.45
N GLN A 24 16.57 -38.13 8.69
CA GLN A 24 15.22 -37.64 8.92
C GLN A 24 15.05 -36.25 8.28
N ILE A 25 14.34 -36.24 7.15
CA ILE A 25 13.85 -34.99 6.57
C ILE A 25 12.90 -34.38 7.63
N LYS A 26 13.33 -33.33 8.31
CA LYS A 26 12.49 -32.53 9.22
C LYS A 26 11.43 -31.81 8.40
N THR A 27 10.41 -32.55 7.96
CA THR A 27 9.26 -32.02 7.19
C THR A 27 8.48 -30.94 7.95
N GLY A 28 8.66 -30.81 9.26
CA GLY A 28 7.97 -29.83 10.09
C GLY A 28 8.33 -28.37 9.83
N ARG A 29 9.57 -28.07 9.42
CA ARG A 29 10.02 -26.68 9.30
C ARG A 29 9.39 -25.92 8.16
N TRP A 30 9.18 -26.59 7.02
CA TRP A 30 8.53 -25.99 5.84
C TRP A 30 7.03 -25.77 6.05
N TYR A 31 6.38 -26.66 6.78
CA TYR A 31 4.95 -26.52 7.13
C TYR A 31 4.73 -25.29 8.04
N TYR A 32 5.57 -25.11 9.06
CA TYR A 32 5.48 -23.94 9.95
C TYR A 32 5.81 -22.63 9.22
N LEU A 33 6.78 -22.63 8.31
CA LEU A 33 7.10 -21.46 7.50
C LEU A 33 5.91 -21.09 6.57
N GLY A 34 5.26 -22.07 5.95
CA GLY A 34 4.08 -21.85 5.13
C GLY A 34 2.89 -21.31 5.92
N SER A 35 2.60 -21.87 7.07
CA SER A 35 1.50 -21.41 7.93
C SER A 35 1.75 -20.00 8.50
N MET A 36 2.97 -19.68 8.90
CA MET A 36 3.35 -18.33 9.34
C MET A 36 3.22 -17.29 8.20
N THR A 37 3.54 -17.69 6.97
CA THR A 37 3.42 -16.79 5.81
C THR A 37 1.95 -16.49 5.50
N VAL A 38 1.08 -17.49 5.55
CA VAL A 38 -0.37 -17.32 5.34
C VAL A 38 -0.99 -16.48 6.46
N LEU A 39 -0.64 -16.77 7.72
CA LEU A 39 -1.13 -16.01 8.87
C LEU A 39 -0.66 -14.55 8.81
N GLY A 40 0.60 -14.32 8.45
CA GLY A 40 1.16 -12.99 8.23
C GLY A 40 0.46 -12.22 7.11
N LEU A 41 0.12 -12.90 6.02
CA LEU A 41 -0.62 -12.31 4.90
C LEU A 41 -2.04 -11.93 5.31
N LEU A 42 -2.75 -12.79 6.04
CA LEU A 42 -4.08 -12.49 6.58
C LEU A 42 -4.04 -11.31 7.55
N TRP A 43 -3.04 -11.26 8.44
CA TRP A 43 -2.83 -10.15 9.35
C TRP A 43 -2.58 -8.84 8.61
N TYR A 44 -1.72 -8.87 7.58
CA TYR A 44 -1.44 -7.71 6.72
C TYR A 44 -2.69 -7.20 6.00
N LEU A 45 -3.49 -8.11 5.41
CA LEU A 45 -4.74 -7.74 4.75
C LEU A 45 -5.76 -7.16 5.74
N GLY A 46 -5.83 -7.72 6.95
CA GLY A 46 -6.68 -7.19 8.02
C GLY A 46 -6.29 -5.76 8.42
N MET A 47 -4.99 -5.51 8.61
CA MET A 47 -4.47 -4.16 8.89
C MET A 47 -4.76 -3.18 7.74
N ALA A 48 -4.59 -3.62 6.49
CA ALA A 48 -4.91 -2.80 5.32
C ALA A 48 -6.40 -2.44 5.24
N LEU A 49 -7.28 -3.40 5.54
CA LEU A 49 -8.72 -3.16 5.58
C LEU A 49 -9.09 -2.14 6.66
N VAL A 50 -8.54 -2.28 7.87
CA VAL A 50 -8.75 -1.31 8.96
C VAL A 50 -8.28 0.08 8.55
N MET A 51 -7.10 0.18 7.91
CA MET A 51 -6.56 1.44 7.41
C MET A 51 -7.48 2.08 6.36
N ILE A 52 -8.00 1.30 5.41
CA ILE A 52 -8.95 1.77 4.39
C ILE A 52 -10.23 2.30 5.05
N LEU A 53 -10.77 1.59 6.05
CA LEU A 53 -11.96 2.03 6.79
C LEU A 53 -11.72 3.35 7.53
N ILE A 54 -10.58 3.48 8.19
CA ILE A 54 -10.19 4.71 8.89
C ILE A 54 -10.07 5.88 7.91
N ILE A 55 -9.35 5.70 6.79
CA ILE A 55 -9.17 6.74 5.77
C ILE A 55 -10.51 7.15 5.18
N GLN A 56 -11.35 6.19 4.84
CA GLN A 56 -12.68 6.45 4.29
C GLN A 56 -13.59 7.14 5.31
N TYR A 57 -13.50 6.82 6.60
CA TYR A 57 -14.29 7.46 7.66
C TYR A 57 -13.84 8.90 7.91
N LEU A 58 -12.55 9.11 8.15
CA LEU A 58 -12.02 10.44 8.50
C LEU A 58 -12.03 11.41 7.31
N PHE A 59 -11.76 10.92 6.11
CA PHE A 59 -11.48 11.75 4.94
C PHE A 59 -12.48 11.56 3.79
N SER A 60 -13.68 11.02 4.04
CA SER A 60 -14.66 10.71 2.99
C SER A 60 -14.95 11.90 2.06
N ALA A 61 -15.13 13.09 2.60
CA ALA A 61 -15.38 14.30 1.81
C ALA A 61 -14.18 14.71 0.94
N SER A 62 -12.96 14.55 1.46
CA SER A 62 -11.72 14.85 0.73
C SER A 62 -11.45 13.79 -0.35
N MET A 63 -11.73 12.52 -0.06
CA MET A 63 -11.55 11.42 -1.01
C MET A 63 -12.51 11.52 -2.21
N LYS A 64 -13.77 11.90 -1.98
CA LYS A 64 -14.73 12.16 -3.07
C LYS A 64 -14.24 13.26 -4.00
N LYS A 65 -13.77 14.39 -3.45
CA LYS A 65 -13.24 15.50 -4.25
C LYS A 65 -11.94 15.14 -4.99
N ALA A 66 -11.06 14.41 -4.30
CA ALA A 66 -9.85 13.90 -4.92
C ALA A 66 -10.18 12.95 -6.08
N ALA A 67 -11.21 12.12 -5.95
CA ALA A 67 -11.68 11.21 -6.98
C ALA A 67 -12.13 11.98 -8.25
N ASP A 68 -12.87 13.07 -8.10
CA ASP A 68 -13.30 13.90 -9.23
C ASP A 68 -12.11 14.57 -9.93
N THR A 69 -11.12 15.01 -9.15
CA THR A 69 -9.92 15.69 -9.66
C THR A 69 -8.91 14.72 -10.28
N PHE A 70 -8.89 13.48 -9.79
CA PHE A 70 -7.93 12.44 -10.18
C PHE A 70 -7.87 12.23 -11.70
N PHE A 71 -9.02 12.17 -12.36
CA PHE A 71 -9.10 11.97 -13.81
C PHE A 71 -9.38 13.24 -14.62
N ASN A 72 -10.09 14.22 -14.06
CA ASN A 72 -10.37 15.48 -14.78
C ASN A 72 -9.12 16.36 -14.94
N SER A 73 -8.15 16.21 -14.05
CA SER A 73 -6.89 16.98 -14.06
C SER A 73 -5.68 16.11 -13.79
N THR A 74 -5.62 14.92 -14.40
CA THR A 74 -4.58 13.90 -14.17
C THR A 74 -3.17 14.47 -14.29
N LEU A 75 -2.90 15.24 -15.34
CA LEU A 75 -1.57 15.81 -15.59
C LEU A 75 -1.17 16.84 -14.53
N LYS A 76 -2.12 17.70 -14.12
CA LYS A 76 -1.89 18.68 -13.05
C LYS A 76 -1.72 17.99 -11.68
N SER A 77 -2.51 16.96 -11.43
CA SER A 77 -2.40 16.14 -10.21
C SER A 77 -1.07 15.41 -10.16
N LEU A 78 -0.64 14.82 -11.28
CA LEU A 78 0.65 14.13 -11.37
C LEU A 78 1.82 15.09 -11.11
N GLY A 79 1.81 16.25 -11.74
CA GLY A 79 2.86 17.26 -11.55
C GLY A 79 2.95 17.75 -10.10
N LEU A 80 1.81 18.07 -9.47
CA LEU A 80 1.78 18.49 -8.07
C LEU A 80 2.15 17.37 -7.10
N GLY A 81 1.70 16.14 -7.36
CA GLY A 81 2.07 14.99 -6.54
C GLY A 81 3.57 14.69 -6.63
N PHE A 82 4.13 14.72 -7.84
CA PHE A 82 5.56 14.55 -8.06
C PHE A 82 6.39 15.63 -7.37
N LEU A 83 5.96 16.90 -7.52
CA LEU A 83 6.58 18.03 -6.83
C LEU A 83 6.55 17.82 -5.31
N TYR A 84 5.43 17.38 -4.74
CA TYR A 84 5.29 17.10 -3.32
C TYR A 84 6.26 16.01 -2.87
N PHE A 85 6.35 14.90 -3.63
CA PHE A 85 7.23 13.78 -3.30
C PHE A 85 8.72 14.16 -3.30
N ILE A 86 9.12 15.14 -4.10
CA ILE A 86 10.51 15.65 -4.12
C ILE A 86 10.68 16.79 -3.10
N ALA A 87 9.75 17.72 -3.04
CA ALA A 87 9.89 18.92 -2.22
C ALA A 87 9.90 18.62 -0.72
N VAL A 88 9.08 17.65 -0.26
CA VAL A 88 8.99 17.35 1.18
C VAL A 88 10.29 16.79 1.73
N PRO A 89 10.93 15.74 1.17
CA PRO A 89 12.20 15.25 1.68
C PRO A 89 13.32 16.26 1.55
N VAL A 90 13.35 17.06 0.46
CA VAL A 90 14.34 18.13 0.30
C VAL A 90 14.16 19.20 1.38
N ALA A 91 12.93 19.64 1.64
CA ALA A 91 12.63 20.60 2.71
C ALA A 91 12.99 20.03 4.10
N ALA A 92 12.76 18.75 4.34
CA ALA A 92 13.13 18.09 5.59
C ALA A 92 14.66 18.08 5.79
N ILE A 93 15.42 17.75 4.73
CA ILE A 93 16.89 17.75 4.78
C ILE A 93 17.43 19.17 5.02
N VAL A 94 16.90 20.16 4.30
CA VAL A 94 17.29 21.57 4.48
C VAL A 94 16.98 22.04 5.91
N ALA A 95 15.83 21.69 6.45
CA ALA A 95 15.49 22.00 7.84
C ALA A 95 16.46 21.37 8.83
N MET A 96 16.90 20.12 8.60
CA MET A 96 17.84 19.43 9.48
C MET A 96 19.23 20.06 9.56
N VAL A 97 19.64 20.85 8.55
CA VAL A 97 20.93 21.55 8.55
C VAL A 97 20.99 22.61 9.65
N THR A 98 19.85 23.17 10.07
CA THR A 98 19.81 24.13 11.16
C THR A 98 19.57 23.46 12.51
N MET A 99 20.23 23.95 13.55
CA MET A 99 20.17 23.36 14.89
C MET A 99 18.74 23.36 15.47
N ILE A 100 17.96 24.41 15.20
CA ILE A 100 16.54 24.53 15.59
C ILE A 100 15.64 23.74 14.63
N GLY A 101 16.01 23.63 13.37
CA GLY A 101 15.23 22.91 12.36
C GLY A 101 15.40 21.38 12.41
N LEU A 102 16.40 20.87 13.12
CA LEU A 102 16.65 19.43 13.22
C LEU A 102 15.43 18.65 13.75
N PRO A 103 14.78 19.02 14.88
CA PRO A 103 13.58 18.32 15.33
C PRO A 103 12.39 18.48 14.35
N VAL A 104 12.25 19.64 13.72
CA VAL A 104 11.21 19.89 12.72
C VAL A 104 11.42 19.06 11.47
N GLY A 105 12.64 19.02 10.95
CA GLY A 105 13.02 18.22 9.78
C GLY A 105 12.82 16.71 10.03
N LEU A 106 13.18 16.24 11.22
CA LEU A 106 12.99 14.84 11.61
C LEU A 106 11.51 14.48 11.71
N LEU A 107 10.66 15.36 12.25
CA LEU A 107 9.23 15.19 12.33
C LEU A 107 8.59 15.19 10.93
N LEU A 108 9.04 16.08 10.03
CA LEU A 108 8.60 16.10 8.64
C LEU A 108 8.98 14.82 7.91
N LEU A 109 10.20 14.32 8.09
CA LEU A 109 10.66 13.08 7.47
C LEU A 109 9.92 11.87 8.00
N PHE A 110 9.66 11.81 9.30
CA PHE A 110 8.87 10.75 9.91
C PHE A 110 7.42 10.74 9.38
N GLY A 111 6.78 11.93 9.33
CA GLY A 111 5.45 12.09 8.73
C GLY A 111 5.41 11.68 7.26
N TYR A 112 6.44 12.00 6.49
CA TYR A 112 6.59 11.61 5.09
C TYR A 112 6.68 10.08 4.93
N ILE A 113 7.45 9.41 5.78
CA ILE A 113 7.55 7.94 5.77
C ILE A 113 6.18 7.31 6.06
N ILE A 114 5.46 7.81 7.07
CA ILE A 114 4.10 7.33 7.38
C ILE A 114 3.17 7.52 6.18
N LEU A 115 3.21 8.69 5.52
CA LEU A 115 2.40 8.95 4.34
C LEU A 115 2.71 7.99 3.19
N ILE A 116 3.97 7.63 2.97
CA ILE A 116 4.35 6.62 1.97
C ILE A 116 3.77 5.25 2.33
N LEU A 117 3.84 4.85 3.60
CA LEU A 117 3.31 3.55 4.04
C LEU A 117 1.81 3.40 3.81
N ILE A 118 1.05 4.48 4.00
CA ILE A 118 -0.41 4.48 3.80
C ILE A 118 -0.83 4.89 2.37
N ALA A 119 0.12 5.30 1.53
CA ALA A 119 -0.14 5.83 0.19
C ALA A 119 -0.97 4.88 -0.69
N ILE A 120 -0.68 3.59 -0.65
CA ILE A 120 -1.42 2.57 -1.42
C ILE A 120 -2.87 2.50 -0.96
N SER A 121 -3.12 2.56 0.35
CA SER A 121 -4.47 2.56 0.92
C SER A 121 -5.25 3.83 0.53
N ILE A 122 -4.60 5.00 0.57
CA ILE A 122 -5.19 6.26 0.11
C ILE A 122 -5.54 6.18 -1.37
N THR A 123 -4.61 5.71 -2.20
CA THR A 123 -4.82 5.57 -3.64
C THR A 123 -6.00 4.64 -3.94
N SER A 124 -6.09 3.50 -3.27
CA SER A 124 -7.20 2.56 -3.47
C SER A 124 -8.56 3.16 -3.10
N VAL A 125 -8.64 3.97 -2.03
CA VAL A 125 -9.86 4.68 -1.64
C VAL A 125 -10.24 5.75 -2.67
N VAL A 126 -9.27 6.53 -3.19
CA VAL A 126 -9.50 7.55 -4.22
C VAL A 126 -10.04 6.90 -5.49
N VAL A 127 -9.42 5.80 -5.95
CA VAL A 127 -9.85 5.07 -7.15
C VAL A 127 -11.24 4.45 -6.96
N ALA A 128 -11.55 3.89 -5.79
CA ALA A 128 -12.88 3.34 -5.50
C ALA A 128 -13.98 4.43 -5.53
N ASN A 129 -13.72 5.58 -4.92
CA ASN A 129 -14.64 6.71 -4.97
C ASN A 129 -14.81 7.26 -6.40
N TRP A 130 -13.75 7.31 -7.19
CA TRP A 130 -13.82 7.69 -8.59
C TRP A 130 -14.73 6.74 -9.39
N PHE A 131 -14.57 5.42 -9.22
CA PHE A 131 -15.38 4.42 -9.90
C PHE A 131 -16.86 4.55 -9.53
N ASN A 132 -17.15 4.83 -8.25
CA ASN A 132 -18.50 5.11 -7.77
C ASN A 132 -19.09 6.38 -8.40
N ASN A 133 -18.33 7.48 -8.46
CA ASN A 133 -18.81 8.75 -9.02
C ASN A 133 -19.00 8.67 -10.52
N ARG A 134 -18.11 8.02 -11.26
CA ARG A 134 -18.19 7.89 -12.72
C ARG A 134 -19.42 7.13 -13.19
N ASN A 135 -19.81 6.10 -12.44
CA ASN A 135 -20.92 5.23 -12.81
C ASN A 135 -22.24 5.60 -12.11
N ASN A 136 -22.28 6.68 -11.33
CA ASN A 136 -23.44 7.15 -10.55
C ASN A 136 -24.08 6.06 -9.67
N TYR A 137 -23.28 5.13 -9.14
CA TYR A 137 -23.79 3.97 -8.41
C TYR A 137 -24.33 4.31 -7.01
N HIS A 138 -24.08 5.48 -6.46
CA HIS A 138 -24.49 5.90 -5.11
C HIS A 138 -24.19 4.84 -4.03
N TRP A 139 -23.01 4.27 -4.09
CA TRP A 139 -22.60 3.19 -3.17
C TRP A 139 -22.60 3.65 -1.73
N ASN A 140 -23.13 2.79 -0.86
CA ASN A 140 -23.06 2.99 0.57
C ASN A 140 -21.60 2.87 1.07
N TYR A 141 -21.29 3.42 2.24
CA TYR A 141 -19.97 3.42 2.87
C TYR A 141 -19.26 2.05 2.80
N TRP A 142 -19.96 0.99 3.16
CA TRP A 142 -19.43 -0.38 3.16
C TRP A 142 -19.04 -0.87 1.75
N ARG A 143 -19.84 -0.57 0.76
CA ARG A 143 -19.56 -0.96 -0.63
C ARG A 143 -18.31 -0.27 -1.17
N ILE A 144 -18.11 1.00 -0.85
CA ILE A 144 -16.90 1.73 -1.23
C ILE A 144 -15.68 1.15 -0.51
N ALA A 145 -15.79 0.81 0.78
CA ALA A 145 -14.70 0.21 1.53
C ALA A 145 -14.27 -1.17 0.97
N PHE A 146 -15.24 -2.03 0.63
CA PHE A 146 -14.95 -3.32 -0.01
C PHE A 146 -14.36 -3.16 -1.42
N ALA A 147 -14.86 -2.21 -2.21
CA ALA A 147 -14.29 -1.90 -3.52
C ALA A 147 -12.85 -1.38 -3.39
N ALA A 148 -12.59 -0.47 -2.43
CA ALA A 148 -11.25 0.02 -2.15
C ALA A 148 -10.31 -1.11 -1.72
N PHE A 149 -10.79 -2.06 -0.91
CA PHE A 149 -10.03 -3.23 -0.50
C PHE A 149 -9.70 -4.14 -1.70
N GLY A 150 -10.66 -4.36 -2.60
CA GLY A 150 -10.41 -5.09 -3.85
C GLY A 150 -9.35 -4.40 -4.72
N ILE A 151 -9.44 -3.08 -4.89
CA ILE A 151 -8.44 -2.29 -5.63
C ILE A 151 -7.07 -2.35 -4.94
N PHE A 152 -7.03 -2.31 -3.62
CA PHE A 152 -5.79 -2.47 -2.85
C PHE A 152 -5.09 -3.80 -3.16
N ILE A 153 -5.85 -4.90 -3.20
CA ILE A 153 -5.32 -6.22 -3.56
C ILE A 153 -4.77 -6.21 -4.99
N VAL A 154 -5.51 -5.62 -5.94
CA VAL A 154 -5.07 -5.51 -7.36
C VAL A 154 -3.78 -4.71 -7.45
N LEU A 155 -3.70 -3.54 -6.79
CA LEU A 155 -2.48 -2.73 -6.76
C LEU A 155 -1.31 -3.51 -6.16
N ARG A 156 -1.57 -4.31 -5.13
CA ARG A 156 -0.54 -5.13 -4.49
C ARG A 156 -0.05 -6.26 -5.40
N LEU A 157 -0.96 -6.91 -6.12
CA LEU A 157 -0.61 -7.91 -7.13
C LEU A 157 0.18 -7.30 -8.29
N THR A 158 -0.17 -6.08 -8.72
CA THR A 158 0.57 -5.35 -9.76
C THR A 158 2.02 -5.10 -9.36
N MET A 159 2.30 -4.90 -8.06
CA MET A 159 3.68 -4.78 -7.57
C MET A 159 4.53 -6.04 -7.73
N MET A 160 3.92 -7.22 -7.92
CA MET A 160 4.68 -8.45 -8.19
C MET A 160 5.34 -8.44 -9.59
N ILE A 161 4.89 -7.56 -10.49
CA ILE A 161 5.52 -7.37 -11.79
C ILE A 161 6.72 -6.44 -11.62
N PRO A 162 7.96 -6.93 -11.80
CA PRO A 162 9.15 -6.10 -11.62
C PRO A 162 9.16 -4.96 -12.65
N PHE A 163 9.68 -3.80 -12.28
CA PHE A 163 9.78 -2.55 -13.03
C PHE A 163 8.43 -1.90 -13.39
N VAL A 164 7.53 -2.59 -14.10
CA VAL A 164 6.25 -2.04 -14.57
C VAL A 164 5.30 -1.77 -13.40
N GLY A 165 5.20 -2.71 -12.46
CA GLY A 165 4.35 -2.57 -11.28
C GLY A 165 4.75 -1.39 -10.40
N TRP A 166 6.04 -1.19 -10.18
CA TRP A 166 6.58 -0.07 -9.41
C TRP A 166 6.28 1.27 -10.08
N LEU A 167 6.48 1.37 -11.40
CA LEU A 167 6.23 2.59 -12.16
C LEU A 167 4.75 2.97 -12.13
N ILE A 168 3.86 2.02 -12.38
CA ILE A 168 2.40 2.25 -12.31
C ILE A 168 2.00 2.72 -10.92
N LEU A 169 2.54 2.09 -9.87
CA LEU A 169 2.19 2.43 -8.51
C LEU A 169 2.65 3.84 -8.14
N ILE A 170 3.89 4.21 -8.46
CA ILE A 170 4.41 5.56 -8.22
C ILE A 170 3.53 6.59 -8.93
N LEU A 171 3.18 6.38 -10.20
CA LEU A 171 2.30 7.26 -10.95
C LEU A 171 0.93 7.40 -10.29
N MET A 172 0.30 6.28 -9.91
CA MET A 172 -1.01 6.28 -9.26
C MET A 172 -0.99 6.99 -7.91
N VAL A 173 0.06 6.77 -7.11
CA VAL A 173 0.24 7.44 -5.81
C VAL A 173 0.46 8.94 -6.02
N CYS A 174 1.31 9.34 -6.97
CA CYS A 174 1.53 10.76 -7.27
C CYS A 174 0.23 11.45 -7.71
N ILE A 175 -0.57 10.82 -8.59
CA ILE A 175 -1.85 11.38 -9.03
C ILE A 175 -2.82 11.49 -7.84
N ALA A 176 -2.92 10.47 -6.98
CA ALA A 176 -3.82 10.48 -5.83
C ALA A 176 -3.47 11.60 -4.83
N PHE A 177 -2.20 11.74 -4.49
CA PHE A 177 -1.74 12.82 -3.60
C PHE A 177 -1.91 14.19 -4.23
N GLY A 178 -1.57 14.35 -5.51
CA GLY A 178 -1.77 15.61 -6.24
C GLY A 178 -3.26 15.99 -6.32
N ALA A 179 -4.15 15.04 -6.53
CA ALA A 179 -5.59 15.26 -6.53
C ALA A 179 -6.12 15.72 -5.16
N ILE A 180 -5.59 15.16 -4.06
CA ILE A 180 -5.92 15.61 -2.70
C ILE A 180 -5.46 17.05 -2.49
N LEU A 181 -4.24 17.39 -2.89
CA LEU A 181 -3.67 18.72 -2.76
C LEU A 181 -4.46 19.77 -3.57
N LEU A 182 -4.85 19.43 -4.80
CA LEU A 182 -5.72 20.29 -5.63
C LEU A 182 -7.10 20.47 -4.99
N GLY A 183 -7.69 19.43 -4.43
CA GLY A 183 -8.99 19.48 -3.75
C GLY A 183 -9.00 20.38 -2.53
N ILE A 184 -7.88 20.52 -1.82
CA ILE A 184 -7.71 21.43 -0.68
C ILE A 184 -7.58 22.88 -1.15
N ASN A 185 -6.80 23.12 -2.22
CA ASN A 185 -6.53 24.47 -2.74
C ASN A 185 -7.77 25.12 -3.36
N TRP A 186 -8.67 24.35 -3.95
CA TRP A 186 -9.93 24.84 -4.52
C TRP A 186 -10.86 25.43 -3.47
N LYS A 187 -10.90 24.88 -2.27
CA LYS A 187 -11.68 25.43 -1.16
C LYS A 187 -11.21 26.81 -0.71
N ARG A 188 -9.92 27.08 -0.78
CA ARG A 188 -9.34 28.38 -0.39
C ARG A 188 -9.75 29.47 -1.36
N LYS A 189 -9.73 29.21 -2.68
CA LYS A 189 -10.17 30.17 -3.69
C LYS A 189 -11.66 30.50 -3.59
N GLN A 190 -12.54 29.51 -3.38
CA GLN A 190 -13.96 29.77 -3.23
C GLN A 190 -14.29 30.60 -1.97
N LYS A 191 -13.58 30.41 -0.87
CA LYS A 191 -13.78 31.17 0.36
C LYS A 191 -13.37 32.64 0.19
N ILE A 192 -12.32 32.92 -0.54
CA ILE A 192 -11.84 34.30 -0.82
C ILE A 192 -12.84 35.04 -1.72
N ILE A 193 -13.40 34.36 -2.72
CA ILE A 193 -14.39 34.95 -3.65
C ILE A 193 -15.75 35.18 -2.94
N ALA A 194 -16.11 34.37 -1.97
CA ALA A 194 -17.36 34.51 -1.21
C ALA A 194 -17.30 35.58 -0.10
N THR A 195 -16.11 36.07 0.23
CA THR A 195 -15.87 37.11 1.25
C THR A 195 -15.44 38.44 0.67
N ALA A 196 -15.28 38.54 -0.66
CA ALA A 196 -15.03 39.76 -1.42
C ALA A 196 -16.31 40.24 -2.10
#